data_0cf58693610ca7abd3ae2f5ad42a7f25
#
_entry.id   0cf58693610ca7abd3ae2f5ad42a7f25
#
_cell.length_a   1.000
_cell.length_b   1.000
_cell.length_c   1.000
_cell.angle_alpha   90.00
_cell.angle_beta   90.00
_cell.angle_gamma   90.00
#
_symmetry.space_group_name_H-M   'P 1'
#
loop_
_entity.id
_entity.type
_entity.pdbx_description
1 polymer ?
#
loop_
_entity_poly.entity_id
_entity_poly.type
_entity_poly.pdbx_seq_one_letter_code
_entity_poly.pdbx_strand_id
1 'polypeptide(L)'
;YTPDNYEYRSYQSLNIVTKHSNNTGTESILIAVLAYREQARKERGVENPEIVAAVTAHPALYKACRYFGVRLVKVPIDPVTFQMSLKHTEKALNSNTIAIYASVPTFTHGVIDDVESLSKLAQSRNIGLHVDNCLGGFLTSYMEKEGLLKKAKLFDFRVKGVTTMSVDVHKYGFASKGVSVVAFRDASLRQHSY
;
A
#
# COMPACT_ATOMS: atom_id res chain seq x y z
N TYR A 1 -8.08 13.40 -33.83
CA TYR A 1 -7.25 13.06 -32.67
C TYR A 1 -7.34 11.56 -32.48
N THR A 2 -6.37 10.82 -32.99
CA THR A 2 -6.16 9.39 -32.70
C THR A 2 -5.31 9.32 -31.45
N PRO A 3 -5.76 8.63 -30.39
CA PRO A 3 -4.91 8.41 -29.23
C PRO A 3 -3.89 7.34 -29.60
N ASP A 4 -2.64 7.76 -29.80
CA ASP A 4 -1.51 6.88 -30.03
C ASP A 4 -1.26 6.00 -28.81
N ASN A 5 -1.33 4.70 -29.04
CA ASN A 5 -0.62 3.62 -28.35
C ASN A 5 -0.51 3.67 -26.82
N TYR A 6 -1.63 3.65 -26.11
CA TYR A 6 -1.63 3.04 -24.79
C TYR A 6 -1.65 1.51 -24.99
N GLU A 7 -0.48 0.88 -24.95
CA GLU A 7 -0.43 -0.54 -24.61
C GLU A 7 -1.11 -0.72 -23.26
N TYR A 8 -2.39 -1.08 -23.27
CA TYR A 8 -3.03 -1.77 -22.18
C TYR A 8 -2.31 -3.12 -22.07
N ARG A 9 -1.14 -3.12 -21.42
CA ARG A 9 -0.58 -4.38 -20.92
C ARG A 9 -1.68 -4.94 -20.05
N SER A 10 -2.23 -6.04 -20.51
CA SER A 10 -3.22 -6.82 -19.79
C SER A 10 -2.75 -6.98 -18.34
N TYR A 11 -3.33 -6.21 -17.44
CA TYR A 11 -3.25 -6.52 -16.01
C TYR A 11 -3.99 -7.84 -15.86
N GLN A 12 -3.25 -8.94 -15.91
CA GLN A 12 -3.79 -10.25 -15.66
C GLN A 12 -4.46 -10.19 -14.30
N SER A 13 -5.80 -10.14 -14.32
CA SER A 13 -6.70 -10.24 -13.17
C SER A 13 -6.30 -9.43 -11.93
N LEU A 14 -6.47 -8.11 -11.95
CA LEU A 14 -6.54 -7.32 -10.72
C LEU A 14 -7.73 -7.81 -9.89
N ASN A 15 -7.45 -8.42 -8.75
CA ASN A 15 -8.50 -8.86 -7.82
C ASN A 15 -8.93 -7.66 -6.96
N ILE A 16 -10.00 -7.01 -7.37
CA ILE A 16 -10.54 -5.83 -6.70
C ILE A 16 -11.64 -6.26 -5.71
N VAL A 17 -11.54 -5.81 -4.47
CA VAL A 17 -12.61 -5.86 -3.50
C VAL A 17 -13.14 -4.45 -3.31
N THR A 18 -14.36 -4.20 -3.73
CA THR A 18 -15.09 -2.96 -3.45
C THR A 18 -16.04 -3.22 -2.30
N LYS A 19 -16.03 -2.37 -1.28
CA LYS A 19 -17.04 -2.38 -0.22
C LYS A 19 -17.69 -1.00 -0.10
N HIS A 20 -19.01 -1.02 0.07
CA HIS A 20 -19.80 0.13 0.49
C HIS A 20 -20.03 0.00 1.99
N SER A 21 -19.24 0.72 2.79
CA SER A 21 -19.47 0.80 4.23
C SER A 21 -19.15 2.19 4.74
N ASN A 22 -19.68 2.55 5.89
CA ASN A 22 -19.52 3.88 6.49
C ASN A 22 -18.09 4.19 7.02
N ASN A 23 -17.09 3.32 6.78
CA ASN A 23 -15.72 3.43 7.36
C ASN A 23 -14.60 3.01 6.37
N THR A 24 -14.52 3.57 5.27
CA THR A 24 -14.03 3.06 4.00
C THR A 24 -12.54 2.88 3.78
N GLY A 25 -11.73 3.92 3.90
CA GLY A 25 -10.27 3.80 3.74
C GLY A 25 -9.66 2.95 4.85
N THR A 26 -10.16 3.11 6.06
CA THR A 26 -9.78 2.28 7.21
C THR A 26 -10.06 0.81 6.95
N GLU A 27 -11.22 0.45 6.39
CA GLU A 27 -11.56 -0.95 6.13
C GLU A 27 -10.70 -1.56 5.03
N SER A 28 -10.37 -0.82 3.98
CA SER A 28 -9.44 -1.28 2.94
C SER A 28 -8.07 -1.65 3.51
N ILE A 29 -7.55 -0.84 4.43
CA ILE A 29 -6.30 -1.11 5.14
C ILE A 29 -6.44 -2.32 6.07
N LEU A 30 -7.57 -2.42 6.80
CA LEU A 30 -7.87 -3.59 7.66
C LEU A 30 -7.83 -4.89 6.85
N ILE A 31 -8.50 -4.93 5.70
CA ILE A 31 -8.57 -6.09 4.82
C ILE A 31 -7.16 -6.48 4.31
N ALA A 32 -6.35 -5.51 3.90
CA ALA A 32 -4.98 -5.77 3.47
C ALA A 32 -4.12 -6.35 4.60
N VAL A 33 -4.19 -5.77 5.80
CA VAL A 33 -3.43 -6.26 6.97
C VAL A 33 -3.87 -7.66 7.38
N LEU A 34 -5.17 -7.95 7.36
CA LEU A 34 -5.72 -9.29 7.62
C LEU A 34 -5.14 -10.30 6.61
N ALA A 35 -5.19 -9.97 5.32
CA ALA A 35 -4.70 -10.86 4.27
C ALA A 35 -3.21 -11.20 4.46
N TYR A 36 -2.35 -10.21 4.73
CA TYR A 36 -0.93 -10.45 5.00
C TYR A 36 -0.70 -11.31 6.23
N ARG A 37 -1.46 -11.05 7.31
CA ARG A 37 -1.35 -11.83 8.54
C ARG A 37 -1.69 -13.31 8.29
N GLU A 38 -2.84 -13.56 7.68
CA GLU A 38 -3.31 -14.94 7.46
C GLU A 38 -2.44 -15.68 6.44
N GLN A 39 -1.98 -15.00 5.39
CA GLN A 39 -1.02 -15.60 4.47
C GLN A 39 0.28 -16.00 5.20
N ALA A 40 0.87 -15.08 5.94
CA ALA A 40 2.14 -15.33 6.64
C ALA A 40 1.99 -16.44 7.70
N ARG A 41 0.86 -16.46 8.41
CA ARG A 41 0.56 -17.54 9.36
C ARG A 41 0.46 -18.90 8.67
N LYS A 42 -0.29 -18.98 7.57
CA LYS A 42 -0.55 -20.22 6.85
C LYS A 42 0.69 -20.73 6.09
N GLU A 43 1.40 -19.84 5.40
CA GLU A 43 2.47 -20.22 4.48
C GLU A 43 3.86 -20.26 5.14
N ARG A 44 4.08 -19.46 6.19
CA ARG A 44 5.38 -19.31 6.84
C ARG A 44 5.37 -19.63 8.35
N GLY A 45 4.23 -19.93 8.95
CA GLY A 45 4.09 -20.20 10.38
C GLY A 45 4.43 -18.99 11.26
N VAL A 46 4.23 -17.76 10.78
CA VAL A 46 4.55 -16.55 11.55
C VAL A 46 3.50 -16.33 12.63
N GLU A 47 3.88 -16.51 13.89
CA GLU A 47 3.00 -16.35 15.06
C GLU A 47 2.95 -14.91 15.58
N ASN A 48 4.06 -14.17 15.45
CA ASN A 48 4.20 -12.80 15.93
C ASN A 48 4.41 -11.83 14.75
N PRO A 49 3.41 -11.61 13.90
CA PRO A 49 3.55 -10.86 12.66
C PRO A 49 3.84 -9.38 12.92
N GLU A 50 4.64 -8.80 12.04
CA GLU A 50 5.04 -7.40 12.09
C GLU A 50 4.83 -6.70 10.75
N ILE A 51 4.39 -5.45 10.80
CA ILE A 51 4.37 -4.55 9.64
C ILE A 51 5.31 -3.38 9.91
N VAL A 52 6.16 -3.07 8.94
CA VAL A 52 7.09 -1.93 9.00
C VAL A 52 6.49 -0.76 8.23
N ALA A 53 6.38 0.40 8.89
CA ALA A 53 5.83 1.61 8.29
C ALA A 53 6.52 2.87 8.83
N ALA A 54 6.44 3.98 8.09
CA ALA A 54 6.90 5.27 8.59
C ALA A 54 6.06 5.76 9.78
N VAL A 55 6.65 6.58 10.65
CA VAL A 55 5.94 7.25 11.75
C VAL A 55 4.77 8.12 11.27
N THR A 56 4.77 8.49 9.99
CA THR A 56 3.74 9.27 9.30
C THR A 56 2.63 8.44 8.67
N ALA A 57 2.63 7.10 8.85
CA ALA A 57 1.59 6.23 8.34
C ALA A 57 0.21 6.61 8.93
N HIS A 58 -0.84 6.43 8.13
CA HIS A 58 -2.19 6.79 8.54
C HIS A 58 -2.65 6.01 9.78
N PRO A 59 -3.37 6.64 10.75
CA PRO A 59 -3.86 5.98 11.96
C PRO A 59 -4.69 4.70 11.74
N ALA A 60 -5.29 4.53 10.58
CA ALA A 60 -5.99 3.30 10.22
C ALA A 60 -5.08 2.06 10.27
N LEU A 61 -3.78 2.20 9.93
CA LEU A 61 -2.82 1.11 10.07
C LEU A 61 -2.62 0.70 11.54
N TYR A 62 -2.53 1.67 12.45
CA TYR A 62 -2.42 1.40 13.89
C TYR A 62 -3.63 0.62 14.41
N LYS A 63 -4.84 1.04 13.96
CA LYS A 63 -6.08 0.35 14.27
C LYS A 63 -6.08 -1.08 13.73
N ALA A 64 -5.68 -1.27 12.47
CA ALA A 64 -5.61 -2.58 11.83
C ALA A 64 -4.65 -3.51 12.57
N CYS A 65 -3.44 -3.04 12.87
CA CYS A 65 -2.43 -3.80 13.60
C CYS A 65 -2.94 -4.23 14.98
N ARG A 66 -3.59 -3.30 15.71
CA ARG A 66 -4.18 -3.60 17.01
C ARG A 66 -5.29 -4.65 16.92
N TYR A 67 -6.17 -4.55 15.92
CA TYR A 67 -7.32 -5.48 15.79
C TYR A 67 -6.88 -6.89 15.45
N PHE A 68 -5.81 -7.01 14.68
CA PHE A 68 -5.36 -8.31 14.19
C PHE A 68 -4.13 -8.87 14.92
N GLY A 69 -3.70 -8.26 16.03
CA GLY A 69 -2.54 -8.73 16.79
C GLY A 69 -1.23 -8.66 16.00
N VAL A 70 -1.10 -7.66 15.10
CA VAL A 70 0.10 -7.41 14.32
C VAL A 70 0.94 -6.33 15.02
N ARG A 71 2.21 -6.53 15.20
CA ARG A 71 3.11 -5.51 15.75
C ARG A 71 3.45 -4.49 14.68
N LEU A 72 3.16 -3.21 14.94
CA LEU A 72 3.57 -2.11 14.08
C LEU A 72 4.98 -1.65 14.46
N VAL A 73 5.94 -1.88 13.57
CA VAL A 73 7.31 -1.41 13.68
C VAL A 73 7.43 -0.07 12.96
N LYS A 74 7.60 0.99 13.74
CA LYS A 74 7.69 2.37 13.21
C LYS A 74 9.12 2.74 12.89
N VAL A 75 9.35 3.24 11.68
CA VAL A 75 10.65 3.78 11.26
C VAL A 75 10.56 5.29 11.07
N PRO A 76 11.66 6.03 11.28
CA PRO A 76 11.68 7.47 11.04
C PRO A 76 11.52 7.77 9.55
N ILE A 77 11.14 9.01 9.27
CA ILE A 77 11.24 9.60 7.93
C ILE A 77 12.63 10.20 7.74
N ASP A 78 13.02 10.35 6.50
CA ASP A 78 14.22 11.11 6.14
C ASP A 78 13.96 12.61 6.44
N PRO A 79 14.86 13.32 7.14
CA PRO A 79 14.61 14.70 7.58
C PRO A 79 14.64 15.72 6.45
N VAL A 80 15.11 15.35 5.26
CA VAL A 80 15.19 16.25 4.09
C VAL A 80 14.03 15.99 3.12
N THR A 81 13.78 14.72 2.81
CA THR A 81 12.76 14.33 1.83
C THR A 81 11.41 14.05 2.43
N PHE A 82 11.32 13.86 3.76
CA PHE A 82 10.14 13.43 4.52
C PHE A 82 9.56 12.08 4.06
N GLN A 83 10.28 11.33 3.24
CA GLN A 83 9.93 9.97 2.84
C GLN A 83 10.29 8.97 3.92
N MET A 84 9.67 7.80 3.89
CA MET A 84 10.03 6.65 4.73
C MET A 84 11.53 6.32 4.56
N SER A 85 12.28 6.29 5.66
CA SER A 85 13.73 6.05 5.62
C SER A 85 14.07 4.62 5.20
N LEU A 86 14.62 4.45 4.00
CA LEU A 86 15.01 3.14 3.47
C LEU A 86 16.01 2.42 4.38
N LYS A 87 17.02 3.15 4.87
CA LYS A 87 18.05 2.61 5.77
C LYS A 87 17.46 2.03 7.06
N HIS A 88 16.50 2.73 7.67
CA HIS A 88 15.85 2.25 8.89
C HIS A 88 14.83 1.15 8.58
N THR A 89 14.17 1.22 7.44
CA THR A 89 13.28 0.15 6.99
C THR A 89 14.04 -1.16 6.83
N GLU A 90 15.15 -1.15 6.10
CA GLU A 90 15.96 -2.35 5.89
C GLU A 90 16.43 -2.99 7.20
N LYS A 91 16.89 -2.16 8.16
CA LYS A 91 17.31 -2.63 9.49
C LYS A 91 16.17 -3.19 10.34
N ALA A 92 14.94 -2.74 10.11
CA ALA A 92 13.77 -3.17 10.85
C ALA A 92 13.20 -4.51 10.35
N LEU A 93 13.53 -4.93 9.12
CA LEU A 93 13.04 -6.17 8.54
C LEU A 93 13.67 -7.39 9.22
N ASN A 94 12.81 -8.34 9.59
CA ASN A 94 13.21 -9.61 10.22
C ASN A 94 12.26 -10.75 9.77
N SER A 95 12.43 -11.96 10.33
CA SER A 95 11.63 -13.14 9.97
C SER A 95 10.13 -13.01 10.29
N ASN A 96 9.76 -12.16 11.24
CA ASN A 96 8.37 -11.89 11.61
C ASN A 96 7.72 -10.82 10.74
N THR A 97 8.51 -10.07 9.94
CA THR A 97 7.95 -9.05 9.05
C THR A 97 7.12 -9.70 7.96
N ILE A 98 5.86 -9.27 7.85
CA ILE A 98 4.90 -9.79 6.87
C ILE A 98 4.67 -8.82 5.71
N ALA A 99 4.82 -7.52 5.96
CA ALA A 99 4.69 -6.50 4.91
C ALA A 99 5.40 -5.19 5.28
N ILE A 100 5.71 -4.40 4.25
CA ILE A 100 6.03 -2.98 4.34
C ILE A 100 4.79 -2.18 3.94
N TYR A 101 4.54 -1.07 4.62
CA TYR A 101 3.46 -0.14 4.30
C TYR A 101 4.03 1.20 3.83
N ALA A 102 3.74 1.60 2.61
CA ALA A 102 4.14 2.85 1.99
C ALA A 102 2.94 3.76 1.77
N SER A 103 3.13 5.07 1.88
CA SER A 103 2.08 6.08 1.68
C SER A 103 2.29 6.85 0.37
N VAL A 104 1.20 7.04 -0.39
CA VAL A 104 1.23 7.74 -1.69
C VAL A 104 0.01 8.65 -1.83
N PRO A 105 0.11 9.91 -1.41
CA PRO A 105 1.12 10.49 -0.53
C PRO A 105 0.82 10.26 0.97
N THR A 106 1.78 10.61 1.83
CA THR A 106 1.52 10.73 3.26
C THR A 106 0.50 11.84 3.51
N PHE A 107 -0.48 11.61 4.38
CA PHE A 107 -1.51 12.63 4.68
C PHE A 107 -0.96 13.82 5.47
N THR A 108 0.16 13.64 6.15
CA THR A 108 0.79 14.67 7.00
C THR A 108 1.63 15.68 6.20
N HIS A 109 2.36 15.21 5.18
CA HIS A 109 3.33 16.02 4.45
C HIS A 109 3.06 16.09 2.94
N GLY A 110 2.12 15.32 2.41
CA GLY A 110 1.87 15.25 0.97
C GLY A 110 3.03 14.62 0.17
N VAL A 111 3.89 13.85 0.82
CA VAL A 111 5.09 13.25 0.23
C VAL A 111 4.81 11.82 -0.21
N ILE A 112 5.27 11.46 -1.40
CA ILE A 112 5.20 10.10 -1.94
C ILE A 112 6.44 9.33 -1.49
N ASP A 113 6.25 8.20 -0.79
CA ASP A 113 7.34 7.31 -0.40
C ASP A 113 8.03 6.69 -1.63
N ASP A 114 9.29 6.30 -1.49
CA ASP A 114 10.06 5.65 -2.56
C ASP A 114 9.63 4.18 -2.71
N VAL A 115 8.46 3.98 -3.35
CA VAL A 115 7.83 2.67 -3.54
C VAL A 115 8.73 1.70 -4.32
N GLU A 116 9.50 2.18 -5.30
CA GLU A 116 10.39 1.33 -6.09
C GLU A 116 11.53 0.75 -5.24
N SER A 117 12.12 1.57 -4.36
CA SER A 117 13.18 1.10 -3.45
C SER A 117 12.60 0.21 -2.33
N LEU A 118 11.45 0.57 -1.78
CA LEU A 118 10.73 -0.28 -0.80
C LEU A 118 10.32 -1.63 -1.42
N SER A 119 9.94 -1.64 -2.70
CA SER A 119 9.63 -2.86 -3.45
C SER A 119 10.83 -3.82 -3.54
N LYS A 120 12.02 -3.29 -3.78
CA LYS A 120 13.25 -4.12 -3.81
C LYS A 120 13.50 -4.76 -2.44
N LEU A 121 13.32 -4.02 -1.35
CA LEU A 121 13.42 -4.54 0.01
C LEU A 121 12.36 -5.62 0.29
N ALA A 122 11.11 -5.38 -0.09
CA ALA A 122 10.04 -6.34 0.11
C ALA A 122 10.31 -7.65 -0.65
N GLN A 123 10.70 -7.55 -1.92
CA GLN A 123 11.02 -8.71 -2.77
C GLN A 123 12.23 -9.50 -2.22
N SER A 124 13.29 -8.83 -1.74
CA SER A 124 14.47 -9.50 -1.19
C SER A 124 14.18 -10.32 0.07
N ARG A 125 13.08 -10.03 0.75
CA ARG A 125 12.63 -10.70 1.97
C ARG A 125 11.40 -11.58 1.76
N ASN A 126 10.88 -11.66 0.53
CA ASN A 126 9.65 -12.36 0.19
C ASN A 126 8.47 -11.97 1.11
N ILE A 127 8.27 -10.66 1.27
CA ILE A 127 7.18 -10.07 2.07
C ILE A 127 6.32 -9.16 1.21
N GLY A 128 5.12 -8.81 1.71
CA GLY A 128 4.22 -7.90 1.02
C GLY A 128 4.70 -6.45 0.99
N LEU A 129 4.20 -5.69 0.02
CA LEU A 129 4.26 -4.23 0.00
C LEU A 129 2.85 -3.70 -0.25
N HIS A 130 2.30 -3.03 0.77
CA HIS A 130 1.05 -2.29 0.66
C HIS A 130 1.34 -0.85 0.29
N VAL A 131 0.60 -0.32 -0.67
CA VAL A 131 0.61 1.11 -1.02
C VAL A 131 -0.71 1.73 -0.59
N ASP A 132 -0.64 2.57 0.44
CA ASP A 132 -1.78 3.40 0.83
C ASP A 132 -1.88 4.62 -0.08
N ASN A 133 -2.78 4.52 -1.03
CA ASN A 133 -3.10 5.55 -2.00
C ASN A 133 -4.53 6.10 -1.77
N CYS A 134 -5.04 5.98 -0.55
CA CYS A 134 -6.39 6.44 -0.17
C CYS A 134 -6.58 7.92 -0.42
N LEU A 135 -5.57 8.74 -0.15
CA LEU A 135 -5.63 10.18 -0.43
C LEU A 135 -5.34 10.49 -1.90
N GLY A 136 -4.26 9.91 -2.45
CA GLY A 136 -3.69 10.33 -3.73
C GLY A 136 -4.18 9.59 -4.96
N GLY A 137 -4.88 8.45 -4.83
CA GLY A 137 -5.11 7.49 -5.91
C GLY A 137 -5.52 8.07 -7.25
N PHE A 138 -6.50 8.94 -7.26
CA PHE A 138 -6.93 9.64 -8.47
C PHE A 138 -6.03 10.83 -8.80
N LEU A 139 -5.69 11.64 -7.79
CA LEU A 139 -4.91 12.87 -7.98
C LEU A 139 -3.49 12.56 -8.44
N THR A 140 -2.81 11.63 -7.79
CA THR A 140 -1.42 11.25 -8.11
C THR A 140 -1.32 10.68 -9.52
N SER A 141 -2.27 9.82 -9.91
CA SER A 141 -2.33 9.24 -11.25
C SER A 141 -2.61 10.32 -12.32
N TYR A 142 -3.49 11.27 -12.02
CA TYR A 142 -3.75 12.40 -12.90
C TYR A 142 -2.51 13.30 -13.04
N MET A 143 -1.87 13.67 -11.93
CA MET A 143 -0.66 14.49 -11.94
C MET A 143 0.49 13.81 -12.69
N GLU A 144 0.61 12.48 -12.59
CA GLU A 144 1.58 11.71 -13.37
C GLU A 144 1.29 11.84 -14.87
N LYS A 145 0.03 11.64 -15.27
CA LYS A 145 -0.42 11.74 -16.68
C LYS A 145 -0.15 13.11 -17.26
N GLU A 146 -0.39 14.17 -16.51
CA GLU A 146 -0.18 15.56 -16.94
C GLU A 146 1.29 16.02 -16.81
N GLY A 147 2.22 15.14 -16.42
CA GLY A 147 3.63 15.48 -16.26
C GLY A 147 3.94 16.45 -15.10
N LEU A 148 2.98 16.63 -14.19
CA LEU A 148 3.11 17.53 -13.04
C LEU A 148 3.98 16.94 -11.92
N LEU A 149 4.12 15.63 -11.88
CA LEU A 149 5.05 14.95 -10.96
C LEU A 149 6.44 14.92 -11.60
N LYS A 150 7.24 15.93 -11.32
CA LYS A 150 8.64 15.97 -11.74
C LYS A 150 9.40 14.77 -11.15
N LYS A 151 9.91 13.88 -11.98
CA LYS A 151 10.60 12.63 -11.58
C LYS A 151 9.70 11.67 -10.80
N ALA A 152 8.43 11.53 -11.22
CA ALA A 152 7.52 10.57 -10.61
C ALA A 152 8.10 9.17 -10.69
N LYS A 153 8.46 8.61 -9.54
CA LYS A 153 8.71 7.18 -9.41
C LYS A 153 7.38 6.46 -9.48
N LEU A 154 7.40 5.28 -10.06
CA LEU A 154 6.22 4.43 -10.10
C LEU A 154 5.82 4.03 -8.68
N PHE A 155 4.51 3.92 -8.44
CA PHE A 155 3.98 3.64 -7.10
C PHE A 155 2.87 2.57 -7.08
N ASP A 156 2.39 2.17 -8.24
CA ASP A 156 1.28 1.22 -8.39
C ASP A 156 1.76 -0.19 -8.78
N PHE A 157 0.86 -1.00 -9.27
CA PHE A 157 1.17 -2.38 -9.69
C PHE A 157 2.15 -2.49 -10.87
N ARG A 158 2.55 -1.42 -11.51
CA ARG A 158 3.69 -1.40 -12.44
C ARG A 158 5.00 -1.70 -11.68
N VAL A 159 5.04 -1.38 -10.38
CA VAL A 159 6.15 -1.76 -9.49
C VAL A 159 5.96 -3.21 -9.03
N LYS A 160 6.84 -4.10 -9.45
CA LYS A 160 6.71 -5.55 -9.31
C LYS A 160 6.45 -6.04 -7.88
N GLY A 161 7.01 -5.42 -6.87
CA GLY A 161 6.85 -5.83 -5.47
C GLY A 161 5.60 -5.28 -4.77
N VAL A 162 4.82 -4.38 -5.41
CA VAL A 162 3.54 -3.93 -4.84
C VAL A 162 2.54 -5.07 -4.91
N THR A 163 2.03 -5.51 -3.77
CA THR A 163 1.12 -6.67 -3.66
C THR A 163 -0.31 -6.27 -3.33
N THR A 164 -0.51 -5.13 -2.65
CA THR A 164 -1.84 -4.54 -2.41
C THR A 164 -1.81 -3.02 -2.52
N MET A 165 -2.97 -2.44 -2.86
CA MET A 165 -3.19 -0.99 -2.83
C MET A 165 -4.56 -0.66 -2.24
N SER A 166 -4.65 0.43 -1.47
CA SER A 166 -5.92 1.02 -1.05
C SER A 166 -6.14 2.38 -1.70
N VAL A 167 -7.37 2.65 -2.16
CA VAL A 167 -7.75 3.90 -2.86
C VAL A 167 -9.15 4.33 -2.40
N ASP A 168 -9.28 5.57 -1.90
CA ASP A 168 -10.57 6.12 -1.52
C ASP A 168 -11.24 6.84 -2.70
N VAL A 169 -12.27 6.22 -3.24
CA VAL A 169 -13.04 6.80 -4.35
C VAL A 169 -13.84 8.03 -3.89
N HIS A 170 -14.26 8.05 -2.60
CA HIS A 170 -15.01 9.17 -2.01
C HIS A 170 -14.17 10.43 -1.70
N LYS A 171 -12.84 10.37 -1.91
CA LYS A 171 -11.97 11.54 -1.84
C LYS A 171 -11.91 12.23 -3.21
N TYR A 172 -10.81 12.13 -3.91
CA TYR A 172 -10.65 12.79 -5.22
C TYR A 172 -11.30 12.04 -6.39
N GLY A 173 -11.94 10.90 -6.16
CA GLY A 173 -12.82 10.24 -7.13
C GLY A 173 -14.26 10.72 -7.07
N PHE A 174 -14.61 11.65 -6.15
CA PHE A 174 -15.90 12.33 -6.00
C PHE A 174 -17.11 11.38 -5.88
N ALA A 175 -16.91 10.12 -5.51
CA ALA A 175 -18.01 9.21 -5.22
C ALA A 175 -18.68 9.52 -3.86
N SER A 176 -19.83 8.92 -3.61
CA SER A 176 -20.54 9.01 -2.34
C SER A 176 -19.62 8.65 -1.18
N LYS A 177 -19.78 9.34 -0.06
CA LYS A 177 -19.02 9.07 1.17
C LYS A 177 -19.16 7.60 1.54
N GLY A 178 -18.06 6.96 1.80
CA GLY A 178 -18.13 5.58 2.18
C GLY A 178 -17.61 4.59 1.11
N VAL A 179 -17.12 5.05 -0.04
CA VAL A 179 -16.60 4.18 -1.11
C VAL A 179 -15.08 4.15 -1.10
N SER A 180 -14.52 2.96 -0.88
CA SER A 180 -13.08 2.69 -0.97
C SER A 180 -12.84 1.36 -1.68
N VAL A 181 -11.65 1.19 -2.20
CA VAL A 181 -11.20 -0.01 -2.92
C VAL A 181 -9.91 -0.50 -2.30
N VAL A 182 -9.83 -1.80 -2.07
CA VAL A 182 -8.55 -2.49 -1.89
C VAL A 182 -8.35 -3.42 -3.09
N ALA A 183 -7.21 -3.24 -3.74
CA ALA A 183 -6.80 -4.06 -4.89
C ALA A 183 -5.65 -4.98 -4.47
N PHE A 184 -5.69 -6.21 -4.94
CA PHE A 184 -4.67 -7.23 -4.73
C PHE A 184 -4.01 -7.58 -6.07
N ARG A 185 -2.70 -7.72 -6.09
CA ARG A 185 -2.00 -8.22 -7.28
C ARG A 185 -2.45 -9.62 -7.64
N ASP A 186 -2.53 -10.51 -6.64
CA ASP A 186 -2.79 -11.92 -6.84
C ASP A 186 -4.00 -12.42 -6.05
N ALA A 187 -4.74 -13.35 -6.64
CA ALA A 187 -5.87 -13.99 -5.97
C ALA A 187 -5.44 -14.83 -4.75
N SER A 188 -4.22 -15.36 -4.78
CA SER A 188 -3.63 -16.12 -3.68
C SER A 188 -3.53 -15.31 -2.39
N LEU A 189 -3.16 -14.03 -2.46
CA LEU A 189 -3.17 -13.16 -1.29
C LEU A 189 -4.61 -12.77 -0.91
N ARG A 190 -5.47 -12.46 -1.90
CA ARG A 190 -6.84 -12.04 -1.65
C ARG A 190 -7.67 -13.08 -0.88
N GLN A 191 -7.49 -14.38 -1.14
CA GLN A 191 -8.22 -15.44 -0.45
C GLN A 191 -8.04 -15.43 1.08
N HIS A 192 -7.00 -14.79 1.58
CA HIS A 192 -6.72 -14.64 3.02
C HIS A 192 -7.40 -13.42 3.67
N SER A 193 -8.21 -12.67 2.92
CA SER A 193 -8.94 -11.49 3.43
C SER A 193 -10.35 -11.79 3.95
N TYR A 194 -10.72 -13.08 4.08
CA TYR A 194 -12.02 -13.56 4.55
C TYR A 194 -11.92 -14.26 5.87
#